data_6d97712bacfba37521e88d57fa823f36
#
_entry.id   6d97712bacfba37521e88d57fa823f36
#
_cell.length_a   1.000
_cell.length_b   1.000
_cell.length_c   1.000
_cell.angle_alpha   90.00
_cell.angle_beta   90.00
_cell.angle_gamma   90.00
#
_symmetry.space_group_name_H-M   'P 1'
#
loop_
_entity.id
_entity.type
_entity.pdbx_description
1 polymer ?
#
loop_
_entity_poly.entity_id
_entity_poly.type
_entity_poly.pdbx_seq_one_letter_code
_entity_poly.pdbx_strand_id
1 'polypeptide(L)'
;MADISKIDRNFAVQESFGRSDIDFYNVLEEPVSLYGVFHEDGRFRRIPKAIAESVGDGVAQLSGHTSGGRACFKTDSDFIAIDAVMAGVYIMPHMAYLGSSGFDVYIREDGKQTYFGAFMPDLSKKPPLQRIINLPSRKMREIIINFPLYCGVAKLSVGVLQGSRMEKWSGYSHSVPMVFYGSSITQGACANSPGTCYANLLSRRFDSDYINLGLSGNGKGEPAMMEYIAGLEMSLFVYDYDYNAPSAEYLRNTHYAGYKAVREKHPDIPIIMASRPNYGNPMNDSEARRAVIAETYTRALAEGDKNVYFVDGKTDLAGIYEDGGTVDGCHPTDYGFRIMADAFGKIIEKVLK
;
A
#
# COMPACT_ATOMS: atom_id res chain seq x y z
N MET A 1 -26.50 0.53 -21.28
CA MET A 1 -25.13 0.11 -21.66
C MET A 1 -25.15 -1.38 -21.99
N ALA A 2 -24.45 -1.80 -23.00
CA ALA A 2 -24.32 -3.24 -23.27
C ALA A 2 -23.51 -3.90 -22.15
N ASP A 3 -24.01 -5.02 -21.66
CA ASP A 3 -23.33 -5.83 -20.66
C ASP A 3 -22.18 -6.58 -21.35
N ILE A 4 -20.96 -6.15 -21.09
CA ILE A 4 -19.75 -6.70 -21.73
C ILE A 4 -19.58 -8.20 -21.47
N SER A 5 -20.07 -8.72 -20.36
CA SER A 5 -19.99 -10.15 -20.01
C SER A 5 -20.80 -11.04 -20.96
N LYS A 6 -21.82 -10.46 -21.65
CA LYS A 6 -22.60 -11.15 -22.69
C LYS A 6 -21.87 -11.18 -24.03
N ILE A 7 -20.89 -10.32 -24.25
CA ILE A 7 -20.06 -10.22 -25.45
C ILE A 7 -18.80 -11.08 -25.28
N ASP A 8 -18.15 -10.95 -24.12
CA ASP A 8 -16.97 -11.73 -23.77
C ASP A 8 -17.09 -12.29 -22.35
N ARG A 9 -17.14 -13.61 -22.25
CA ARG A 9 -17.33 -14.34 -20.98
C ARG A 9 -16.14 -14.14 -20.01
N ASN A 10 -14.97 -13.72 -20.47
CA ASN A 10 -13.83 -13.42 -19.62
C ASN A 10 -14.07 -12.19 -18.73
N PHE A 11 -15.04 -11.33 -19.09
CA PHE A 11 -15.47 -10.21 -18.27
C PHE A 11 -16.67 -10.52 -17.38
N ALA A 12 -17.15 -11.77 -17.36
CA ALA A 12 -18.19 -12.18 -16.44
C ALA A 12 -17.65 -12.19 -15.00
N VAL A 13 -18.34 -11.47 -14.12
CA VAL A 13 -18.05 -11.48 -12.68
C VAL A 13 -18.90 -12.55 -12.02
N GLN A 14 -18.29 -13.49 -11.34
CA GLN A 14 -18.99 -14.57 -10.65
C GLN A 14 -19.88 -14.01 -9.53
N GLU A 15 -21.17 -14.35 -9.55
CA GLU A 15 -22.19 -13.67 -8.73
C GLU A 15 -22.32 -14.18 -7.30
N SER A 16 -21.89 -15.40 -7.03
CA SER A 16 -21.93 -16.04 -5.72
C SER A 16 -20.95 -17.19 -5.68
N PHE A 17 -20.75 -17.80 -4.51
CA PHE A 17 -19.88 -18.98 -4.41
C PHE A 17 -20.39 -20.17 -5.25
N GLY A 18 -21.70 -20.29 -5.47
CA GLY A 18 -22.30 -21.39 -6.23
C GLY A 18 -22.11 -22.76 -5.60
N ARG A 19 -21.63 -22.82 -4.33
CA ARG A 19 -21.29 -24.02 -3.59
C ARG A 19 -21.49 -23.83 -2.09
N SER A 20 -21.69 -24.94 -1.37
CA SER A 20 -21.93 -24.94 0.09
C SER A 20 -20.80 -25.57 0.90
N ASP A 21 -19.79 -26.14 0.23
CA ASP A 21 -18.66 -26.86 0.83
C ASP A 21 -17.47 -25.92 1.09
N ILE A 22 -17.72 -24.79 1.75
CA ILE A 22 -16.71 -23.77 2.08
C ILE A 22 -16.61 -23.64 3.61
N ASP A 23 -15.41 -23.81 4.14
CA ASP A 23 -15.07 -23.44 5.50
C ASP A 23 -14.52 -21.99 5.50
N PHE A 24 -15.15 -21.09 6.27
CA PHE A 24 -14.74 -19.69 6.39
C PHE A 24 -13.94 -19.43 7.65
N TYR A 25 -12.87 -18.66 7.52
CA TYR A 25 -11.98 -18.19 8.58
C TYR A 25 -11.99 -16.68 8.64
N ASN A 26 -12.29 -16.13 9.82
CA ASN A 26 -12.17 -14.69 10.05
C ASN A 26 -10.70 -14.29 10.01
N VAL A 27 -10.35 -13.27 9.22
CA VAL A 27 -8.94 -12.84 9.10
C VAL A 27 -8.35 -12.21 10.36
N LEU A 28 -9.17 -11.97 11.38
CA LEU A 28 -8.74 -11.51 12.71
C LEU A 28 -8.31 -12.65 13.64
N GLU A 29 -8.47 -13.89 13.21
CA GLU A 29 -8.24 -15.09 14.00
C GLU A 29 -7.20 -16.00 13.35
N GLU A 30 -6.46 -16.73 14.19
CA GLU A 30 -5.58 -17.78 13.66
C GLU A 30 -6.39 -18.82 12.88
N PRO A 31 -5.81 -19.44 11.83
CA PRO A 31 -4.40 -19.36 11.44
C PRO A 31 -4.08 -18.24 10.44
N VAL A 32 -4.98 -17.28 10.18
CA VAL A 32 -4.70 -16.17 9.27
C VAL A 32 -3.81 -15.14 9.98
N SER A 33 -2.74 -14.71 9.31
CA SER A 33 -1.86 -13.64 9.77
C SER A 33 -2.24 -12.33 9.06
N LEU A 34 -2.54 -11.29 9.83
CA LEU A 34 -2.92 -9.97 9.33
C LEU A 34 -1.73 -9.01 9.42
N TYR A 35 -1.46 -8.27 8.34
CA TYR A 35 -0.37 -7.30 8.24
C TYR A 35 -0.85 -5.95 7.71
N GLY A 36 -0.16 -4.88 8.10
CA GLY A 36 -0.34 -3.53 7.57
C GLY A 36 -1.62 -2.80 7.97
N VAL A 37 -2.55 -3.50 8.62
CA VAL A 37 -3.80 -2.96 9.17
C VAL A 37 -4.14 -3.65 10.48
N PHE A 38 -4.96 -3.01 11.30
CA PHE A 38 -5.55 -3.58 12.51
C PHE A 38 -7.05 -3.27 12.53
N HIS A 39 -7.80 -3.95 13.39
CA HIS A 39 -9.26 -3.77 13.50
C HIS A 39 -9.60 -2.91 14.71
N GLU A 40 -10.34 -1.82 14.47
CA GLU A 40 -10.81 -0.89 15.50
C GLU A 40 -12.17 -0.32 15.09
N ASP A 41 -13.09 -0.20 16.03
CA ASP A 41 -14.44 0.38 15.83
C ASP A 41 -15.20 -0.23 14.63
N GLY A 42 -15.15 -1.56 14.47
CA GLY A 42 -15.92 -2.28 13.46
C GLY A 42 -15.35 -2.18 12.03
N ARG A 43 -14.10 -1.73 11.86
CA ARG A 43 -13.42 -1.68 10.56
C ARG A 43 -11.91 -1.86 10.67
N PHE A 44 -11.27 -2.19 9.57
CA PHE A 44 -9.82 -2.16 9.46
C PHE A 44 -9.32 -0.71 9.31
N ARG A 45 -8.19 -0.42 9.96
CA ARG A 45 -7.51 0.89 9.96
C ARG A 45 -6.01 0.73 9.79
N ARG A 46 -5.37 1.80 9.31
CA ARG A 46 -3.90 1.93 9.20
C ARG A 46 -3.30 2.80 10.31
N ILE A 47 -4.11 3.69 10.87
CA ILE A 47 -3.75 4.64 11.93
C ILE A 47 -4.83 4.56 12.99
N PRO A 48 -4.49 4.53 14.31
CA PRO A 48 -5.46 4.57 15.38
C PRO A 48 -6.41 5.77 15.25
N LYS A 49 -7.70 5.56 15.50
CA LYS A 49 -8.73 6.58 15.30
C LYS A 49 -8.41 7.88 16.04
N ALA A 50 -8.03 7.78 17.32
CA ALA A 50 -7.72 8.96 18.12
C ALA A 50 -6.56 9.79 17.56
N ILE A 51 -5.52 9.13 17.04
CA ILE A 51 -4.40 9.80 16.36
C ILE A 51 -4.88 10.45 15.06
N ALA A 52 -5.61 9.72 14.24
CA ALA A 52 -6.09 10.22 12.96
C ALA A 52 -7.00 11.46 13.14
N GLU A 53 -7.91 11.44 14.12
CA GLU A 53 -8.78 12.56 14.47
C GLU A 53 -8.01 13.77 15.01
N SER A 54 -6.93 13.55 15.77
CA SER A 54 -6.08 14.65 16.27
C SER A 54 -5.29 15.37 15.16
N VAL A 55 -5.03 14.69 14.04
CA VAL A 55 -4.35 15.28 12.87
C VAL A 55 -5.33 16.08 12.00
N GLY A 56 -6.54 15.56 11.77
CA GLY A 56 -7.59 16.25 11.03
C GLY A 56 -8.56 15.31 10.31
N ASP A 57 -9.70 15.87 9.87
CA ASP A 57 -10.83 15.11 9.26
C ASP A 57 -10.41 14.26 8.06
N GLY A 58 -9.53 14.78 7.20
CA GLY A 58 -9.05 14.04 6.03
C GLY A 58 -8.21 12.83 6.42
N VAL A 59 -7.35 12.95 7.43
CA VAL A 59 -6.57 11.83 7.97
C VAL A 59 -7.49 10.83 8.69
N ALA A 60 -8.47 11.32 9.45
CA ALA A 60 -9.46 10.48 10.12
C ALA A 60 -10.22 9.60 9.12
N GLN A 61 -10.68 10.18 8.00
CA GLN A 61 -11.34 9.44 6.92
C GLN A 61 -10.39 8.43 6.26
N LEU A 62 -9.20 8.87 5.83
CA LEU A 62 -8.25 8.06 5.07
C LEU A 62 -7.59 6.97 5.91
N SER A 63 -7.54 7.10 7.23
CA SER A 63 -7.07 6.05 8.14
C SER A 63 -7.84 4.74 8.01
N GLY A 64 -9.11 4.83 7.61
CA GLY A 64 -9.99 3.68 7.35
C GLY A 64 -9.87 3.07 5.95
N HIS A 65 -9.08 3.64 5.03
CA HIS A 65 -8.70 2.97 3.79
C HIS A 65 -7.61 1.93 4.09
N THR A 66 -7.66 0.79 3.41
CA THR A 66 -6.89 -0.39 3.81
C THR A 66 -5.61 -0.63 3.01
N SER A 67 -5.09 0.41 2.35
CA SER A 67 -3.83 0.30 1.59
C SER A 67 -2.72 -0.30 2.44
N GLY A 68 -2.06 -1.33 1.92
CA GLY A 68 -1.03 -2.08 2.63
C GLY A 68 -1.56 -3.19 3.53
N GLY A 69 -2.88 -3.35 3.68
CA GLY A 69 -3.46 -4.49 4.39
C GLY A 69 -3.22 -5.81 3.66
N ARG A 70 -2.89 -6.87 4.40
CA ARG A 70 -2.66 -8.20 3.84
C ARG A 70 -3.16 -9.28 4.79
N ALA A 71 -3.91 -10.26 4.25
CA ALA A 71 -4.27 -11.49 4.93
C ALA A 71 -3.42 -12.63 4.35
N CYS A 72 -2.64 -13.31 5.19
CA CYS A 72 -1.67 -14.32 4.80
C CYS A 72 -1.91 -15.64 5.53
N PHE A 73 -1.91 -16.76 4.80
CA PHE A 73 -2.13 -18.10 5.35
C PHE A 73 -1.58 -19.18 4.42
N LYS A 74 -1.58 -20.43 4.88
CA LYS A 74 -1.29 -21.61 4.04
C LYS A 74 -2.53 -22.47 3.91
N THR A 75 -2.74 -23.06 2.74
CA THR A 75 -3.81 -24.03 2.51
C THR A 75 -3.49 -24.97 1.37
N ASP A 76 -4.08 -26.18 1.41
CA ASP A 76 -4.08 -27.15 0.31
C ASP A 76 -5.41 -27.17 -0.45
N SER A 77 -6.27 -26.18 -0.24
CA SER A 77 -7.51 -26.00 -0.99
C SER A 77 -7.25 -25.87 -2.50
N ASP A 78 -8.21 -26.29 -3.31
CA ASP A 78 -8.23 -26.08 -4.76
C ASP A 78 -8.99 -24.82 -5.19
N PHE A 79 -9.40 -24.00 -4.24
CA PHE A 79 -9.90 -22.65 -4.46
C PHE A 79 -9.67 -21.76 -3.22
N ILE A 80 -9.76 -20.46 -3.43
CA ILE A 80 -9.83 -19.44 -2.38
C ILE A 80 -11.10 -18.64 -2.58
N ALA A 81 -11.87 -18.42 -1.54
CA ALA A 81 -13.01 -17.51 -1.53
C ALA A 81 -12.79 -16.35 -0.57
N ILE A 82 -13.49 -15.25 -0.79
CA ILE A 82 -13.62 -14.16 0.18
C ILE A 82 -15.10 -13.84 0.43
N ASP A 83 -15.41 -13.49 1.67
CA ASP A 83 -16.65 -12.83 2.09
C ASP A 83 -16.26 -11.54 2.80
N ALA A 84 -16.48 -10.39 2.13
CA ALA A 84 -16.02 -9.09 2.59
C ALA A 84 -17.17 -8.08 2.69
N VAL A 85 -17.23 -7.36 3.82
CA VAL A 85 -18.10 -6.20 4.00
C VAL A 85 -17.27 -4.94 3.82
N MET A 86 -17.52 -4.24 2.71
CA MET A 86 -16.84 -2.98 2.39
C MET A 86 -17.44 -1.85 3.22
N ALA A 87 -16.58 -1.01 3.83
CA ALA A 87 -17.00 0.13 4.68
C ALA A 87 -17.19 1.44 3.89
N GLY A 88 -17.12 1.38 2.59
CA GLY A 88 -17.30 2.47 1.64
C GLY A 88 -16.63 2.09 0.32
N VAL A 89 -17.20 2.55 -0.77
CA VAL A 89 -16.66 2.32 -2.12
C VAL A 89 -16.59 3.66 -2.82
N TYR A 90 -15.38 4.02 -3.26
CA TYR A 90 -15.15 5.27 -3.98
C TYR A 90 -14.84 4.96 -5.43
N ILE A 91 -15.64 5.53 -6.33
CA ILE A 91 -15.42 5.46 -7.77
C ILE A 91 -14.60 6.68 -8.17
N MET A 92 -13.40 6.43 -8.67
CA MET A 92 -12.52 7.47 -9.20
C MET A 92 -12.35 7.21 -10.70
N PRO A 93 -12.68 8.20 -11.57
CA PRO A 93 -12.70 7.97 -13.03
C PRO A 93 -11.33 7.65 -13.62
N HIS A 94 -10.26 8.01 -12.92
CA HIS A 94 -8.87 7.84 -13.35
C HIS A 94 -8.15 6.67 -12.66
N MET A 95 -8.84 5.90 -11.81
CA MET A 95 -8.25 4.74 -11.11
C MET A 95 -9.00 3.45 -11.44
N ALA A 96 -8.28 2.39 -11.73
CA ALA A 96 -8.86 1.07 -11.92
C ALA A 96 -9.66 0.64 -10.68
N TYR A 97 -10.88 0.15 -10.91
CA TYR A 97 -11.78 -0.22 -9.82
C TYR A 97 -11.24 -1.37 -8.96
N LEU A 98 -10.48 -2.29 -9.56
CA LEU A 98 -9.78 -3.33 -8.82
C LEU A 98 -8.76 -2.73 -7.84
N GLY A 99 -7.97 -1.74 -8.26
CA GLY A 99 -6.99 -1.08 -7.40
C GLY A 99 -7.66 -0.33 -6.25
N SER A 100 -8.73 0.44 -6.54
CA SER A 100 -9.41 1.22 -5.50
C SER A 100 -10.17 0.36 -4.50
N SER A 101 -10.88 -0.70 -4.94
CA SER A 101 -11.91 -1.38 -4.16
C SER A 101 -11.85 -2.90 -4.21
N GLY A 102 -10.94 -3.50 -4.97
CA GLY A 102 -10.76 -4.94 -5.07
C GLY A 102 -9.64 -5.50 -4.20
N PHE A 103 -9.52 -6.81 -4.22
CA PHE A 103 -8.42 -7.53 -3.58
C PHE A 103 -7.65 -8.28 -4.65
N ASP A 104 -6.34 -8.39 -4.52
CA ASP A 104 -5.56 -9.28 -5.37
C ASP A 104 -4.86 -10.38 -4.58
N VAL A 105 -4.54 -11.47 -5.28
CA VAL A 105 -4.02 -12.70 -4.69
C VAL A 105 -2.66 -12.99 -5.27
N TYR A 106 -1.71 -13.23 -4.37
CA TYR A 106 -0.38 -13.73 -4.68
C TYR A 106 -0.19 -15.10 -4.04
N ILE A 107 0.54 -15.96 -4.75
CA ILE A 107 1.03 -17.23 -4.22
C ILE A 107 2.53 -17.09 -3.99
N ARG A 108 2.98 -17.47 -2.78
CA ARG A 108 4.41 -17.52 -2.46
C ARG A 108 4.89 -18.97 -2.51
N GLU A 109 5.90 -19.21 -3.33
CA GLU A 109 6.63 -20.47 -3.46
C GLU A 109 8.13 -20.15 -3.49
N ASP A 110 8.93 -20.85 -2.70
CA ASP A 110 10.38 -20.66 -2.60
C ASP A 110 10.80 -19.18 -2.34
N GLY A 111 10.05 -18.50 -1.46
CA GLY A 111 10.28 -17.09 -1.12
C GLY A 111 9.82 -16.09 -2.17
N LYS A 112 9.41 -16.52 -3.37
CA LYS A 112 8.96 -15.66 -4.46
C LYS A 112 7.43 -15.54 -4.48
N GLN A 113 6.93 -14.32 -4.41
CA GLN A 113 5.50 -14.02 -4.54
C GLN A 113 5.14 -13.77 -6.01
N THR A 114 4.21 -14.56 -6.55
CA THR A 114 3.74 -14.45 -7.93
C THR A 114 2.25 -14.10 -7.93
N TYR A 115 1.86 -13.12 -8.74
CA TYR A 115 0.45 -12.77 -8.95
C TYR A 115 -0.32 -13.99 -9.47
N PHE A 116 -1.47 -14.23 -8.86
CA PHE A 116 -2.32 -15.35 -9.24
C PHE A 116 -3.68 -14.92 -9.77
N GLY A 117 -4.30 -13.92 -9.18
CA GLY A 117 -5.63 -13.47 -9.58
C GLY A 117 -6.14 -12.32 -8.71
N ALA A 118 -7.42 -11.97 -8.88
CA ALA A 118 -8.03 -10.88 -8.15
C ALA A 118 -9.52 -11.15 -7.88
N PHE A 119 -9.98 -10.67 -6.74
CA PHE A 119 -11.38 -10.61 -6.40
C PHE A 119 -11.94 -9.25 -6.83
N MET A 120 -12.60 -9.27 -7.99
CA MET A 120 -13.15 -8.05 -8.61
C MET A 120 -14.33 -7.53 -7.81
N PRO A 121 -14.36 -6.24 -7.44
CA PRO A 121 -15.53 -5.63 -6.85
C PRO A 121 -16.67 -5.56 -7.86
N ASP A 122 -17.92 -5.50 -7.36
CA ASP A 122 -19.10 -5.36 -8.18
C ASP A 122 -19.86 -4.08 -7.79
N LEU A 123 -19.90 -3.12 -8.70
CA LEU A 123 -20.59 -1.84 -8.50
C LEU A 123 -22.12 -1.97 -8.44
N SER A 124 -22.66 -3.02 -9.05
CA SER A 124 -24.11 -3.22 -9.18
C SER A 124 -24.74 -3.90 -7.96
N LYS A 125 -23.93 -4.49 -7.08
CA LYS A 125 -24.39 -5.29 -5.96
C LYS A 125 -24.13 -4.63 -4.61
N LYS A 126 -25.07 -4.84 -3.69
CA LYS A 126 -24.89 -4.46 -2.29
C LYS A 126 -23.91 -5.43 -1.59
N PRO A 127 -23.19 -4.97 -0.54
CA PRO A 127 -22.39 -5.87 0.29
C PRO A 127 -23.21 -7.07 0.81
N PRO A 128 -22.60 -8.24 1.05
CA PRO A 128 -21.15 -8.50 1.03
C PRO A 128 -20.58 -8.74 -0.38
N LEU A 129 -19.27 -8.50 -0.54
CA LEU A 129 -18.51 -8.91 -1.71
C LEU A 129 -18.11 -10.37 -1.55
N GLN A 130 -18.74 -11.25 -2.30
CA GLN A 130 -18.51 -12.70 -2.28
C GLN A 130 -17.90 -13.15 -3.61
N ARG A 131 -16.67 -13.63 -3.57
CA ARG A 131 -15.91 -14.06 -4.76
C ARG A 131 -15.13 -15.34 -4.48
N ILE A 132 -14.85 -16.07 -5.54
CA ILE A 132 -14.05 -17.30 -5.52
C ILE A 132 -13.04 -17.28 -6.67
N ILE A 133 -11.86 -17.82 -6.42
CA ILE A 133 -10.81 -18.08 -7.41
C ILE A 133 -10.40 -19.53 -7.30
N ASN A 134 -10.50 -20.27 -8.41
CA ASN A 134 -10.06 -21.66 -8.45
C ASN A 134 -8.54 -21.76 -8.57
N LEU A 135 -7.94 -22.65 -7.80
CA LEU A 135 -6.53 -23.01 -7.89
C LEU A 135 -6.35 -24.26 -8.78
N PRO A 136 -5.20 -24.44 -9.42
CA PRO A 136 -5.02 -25.48 -10.43
C PRO A 136 -5.01 -26.92 -9.87
N SER A 137 -4.81 -27.07 -8.57
CA SER A 137 -4.74 -28.39 -7.92
C SER A 137 -4.80 -28.26 -6.40
N ARG A 138 -5.07 -29.38 -5.71
CA ARG A 138 -4.90 -29.50 -4.25
C ARG A 138 -3.42 -29.67 -3.92
N LYS A 139 -2.80 -28.61 -3.38
CA LYS A 139 -1.38 -28.55 -2.99
C LYS A 139 -1.24 -27.48 -1.92
N MET A 140 -0.45 -27.71 -0.89
CA MET A 140 -0.13 -26.70 0.11
C MET A 140 0.55 -25.49 -0.55
N ARG A 141 -0.01 -24.28 -0.33
CA ARG A 141 0.49 -23.01 -0.86
C ARG A 141 0.43 -21.94 0.22
N GLU A 142 1.34 -20.99 0.15
CA GLU A 142 1.26 -19.74 0.89
C GLU A 142 0.47 -18.74 0.06
N ILE A 143 -0.61 -18.22 0.64
CA ILE A 143 -1.53 -17.26 0.00
C ILE A 143 -1.39 -15.92 0.67
N ILE A 144 -1.30 -14.87 -0.13
CA ILE A 144 -1.32 -13.46 0.31
C ILE A 144 -2.47 -12.78 -0.43
N ILE A 145 -3.40 -12.20 0.33
CA ILE A 145 -4.52 -11.41 -0.20
C ILE A 145 -4.27 -9.95 0.20
N ASN A 146 -3.95 -9.10 -0.77
CA ASN A 146 -3.80 -7.67 -0.54
C ASN A 146 -5.17 -6.99 -0.51
N PHE A 147 -5.33 -6.06 0.42
CA PHE A 147 -6.55 -5.28 0.62
C PHE A 147 -6.61 -4.08 -0.34
N PRO A 148 -7.83 -3.53 -0.57
CA PRO A 148 -8.04 -2.36 -1.40
C PRO A 148 -7.20 -1.14 -0.99
N LEU A 149 -6.80 -0.32 -1.98
CA LEU A 149 -5.97 0.87 -1.72
C LEU A 149 -6.79 2.08 -1.26
N TYR A 150 -8.04 2.23 -1.76
CA TYR A 150 -8.87 3.42 -1.53
C TYR A 150 -10.25 3.11 -0.95
N CYS A 151 -10.46 1.90 -0.46
CA CYS A 151 -11.71 1.49 0.15
C CYS A 151 -11.48 1.01 1.59
N GLY A 152 -12.44 1.27 2.45
CA GLY A 152 -12.49 0.68 3.78
C GLY A 152 -13.07 -0.74 3.73
N VAL A 153 -12.61 -1.59 4.60
CA VAL A 153 -13.13 -2.94 4.83
C VAL A 153 -13.59 -3.03 6.29
N ALA A 154 -14.84 -3.44 6.49
CA ALA A 154 -15.41 -3.63 7.82
C ALA A 154 -15.20 -5.07 8.32
N LYS A 155 -15.39 -6.06 7.44
CA LYS A 155 -15.20 -7.50 7.75
C LYS A 155 -14.57 -8.18 6.56
N LEU A 156 -13.76 -9.18 6.82
CA LEU A 156 -13.21 -10.08 5.82
C LEU A 156 -13.10 -11.49 6.40
N SER A 157 -13.62 -12.45 5.67
CA SER A 157 -13.38 -13.87 5.90
C SER A 157 -12.80 -14.49 4.63
N VAL A 158 -11.85 -15.39 4.79
CA VAL A 158 -11.30 -16.23 3.71
C VAL A 158 -11.95 -17.59 3.74
N GLY A 159 -12.34 -18.10 2.58
CA GLY A 159 -12.97 -19.41 2.44
C GLY A 159 -12.09 -20.39 1.69
N VAL A 160 -12.11 -21.64 2.11
CA VAL A 160 -11.39 -22.76 1.50
C VAL A 160 -12.31 -23.96 1.38
N LEU A 161 -11.94 -24.94 0.58
CA LEU A 161 -12.70 -26.18 0.48
C LEU A 161 -12.82 -26.86 1.85
N GLN A 162 -14.01 -27.26 2.21
CA GLN A 162 -14.29 -27.95 3.47
C GLN A 162 -13.35 -29.15 3.68
N GLY A 163 -12.75 -29.19 4.88
CA GLY A 163 -11.76 -30.18 5.23
C GLY A 163 -10.38 -29.98 4.62
N SER A 164 -10.10 -28.85 3.97
CA SER A 164 -8.74 -28.46 3.61
C SER A 164 -7.95 -28.03 4.84
N ARG A 165 -6.64 -28.26 4.79
CA ARG A 165 -5.75 -27.74 5.85
C ARG A 165 -5.62 -26.23 5.73
N MET A 166 -5.69 -25.58 6.89
CA MET A 166 -5.37 -24.16 7.07
C MET A 166 -4.26 -24.05 8.10
N GLU A 167 -3.15 -23.45 7.72
CA GLU A 167 -1.96 -23.31 8.58
C GLU A 167 -1.51 -21.84 8.60
N LYS A 168 -0.80 -21.47 9.67
CA LYS A 168 -0.21 -20.13 9.80
C LYS A 168 0.82 -19.92 8.71
N TRP A 169 0.85 -18.72 8.17
CA TRP A 169 1.84 -18.30 7.18
C TRP A 169 3.26 -18.29 7.78
N SER A 170 4.30 -18.50 6.94
CA SER A 170 5.69 -18.60 7.39
C SER A 170 6.29 -17.27 7.89
N GLY A 171 5.64 -16.14 7.60
CA GLY A 171 6.16 -14.81 7.89
C GLY A 171 7.01 -14.24 6.75
N TYR A 172 7.34 -12.96 6.87
CA TYR A 172 8.32 -12.29 6.02
C TYR A 172 9.74 -12.61 6.48
N SER A 173 10.69 -12.67 5.57
CA SER A 173 12.12 -12.81 5.91
C SER A 173 12.61 -11.61 6.72
N HIS A 174 12.11 -10.40 6.39
CA HIS A 174 12.30 -9.18 7.18
C HIS A 174 10.97 -8.83 7.86
N SER A 175 10.83 -9.24 9.12
CA SER A 175 9.59 -9.12 9.90
C SER A 175 9.38 -7.72 10.50
N VAL A 176 10.46 -6.96 10.73
CA VAL A 176 10.35 -5.56 11.15
C VAL A 176 9.95 -4.72 9.94
N PRO A 177 8.82 -4.00 9.98
CA PRO A 177 8.24 -3.42 8.78
C PRO A 177 9.05 -2.24 8.23
N MET A 178 9.06 -2.09 6.90
CA MET A 178 9.37 -0.82 6.25
C MET A 178 8.18 0.13 6.42
N VAL A 179 8.39 1.37 6.84
CA VAL A 179 7.31 2.37 6.98
C VAL A 179 7.37 3.37 5.83
N PHE A 180 6.24 3.52 5.12
CA PHE A 180 6.09 4.46 4.01
C PHE A 180 5.10 5.56 4.43
N TYR A 181 5.53 6.80 4.49
CA TYR A 181 4.67 7.95 4.74
C TYR A 181 4.69 8.91 3.57
N GLY A 182 3.49 9.31 3.11
CA GLY A 182 3.42 10.20 1.96
C GLY A 182 2.02 10.55 1.48
N SER A 183 1.94 10.80 0.18
CA SER A 183 0.76 11.32 -0.52
C SER A 183 -0.20 10.22 -0.99
N SER A 184 -1.10 10.60 -1.93
CA SER A 184 -1.91 9.67 -2.74
C SER A 184 -1.06 8.67 -3.51
N ILE A 185 0.14 9.06 -3.94
CA ILE A 185 1.07 8.19 -4.65
C ILE A 185 1.55 7.06 -3.72
N THR A 186 1.94 7.41 -2.52
CA THR A 186 2.32 6.43 -1.48
C THR A 186 1.15 5.53 -1.10
N GLN A 187 -0.07 6.08 -1.02
CA GLN A 187 -1.30 5.29 -0.81
C GLN A 187 -1.56 4.30 -1.95
N GLY A 188 -1.07 4.57 -3.17
CA GLY A 188 -1.19 3.72 -4.34
C GLY A 188 -2.24 4.18 -5.35
N ALA A 189 -2.52 5.51 -5.42
CA ALA A 189 -3.45 6.06 -6.40
C ALA A 189 -3.06 5.70 -7.82
N CYS A 190 -4.05 5.22 -8.58
CA CYS A 190 -3.97 4.81 -9.99
C CYS A 190 -3.21 3.50 -10.26
N ALA A 191 -2.77 2.77 -9.22
CA ALA A 191 -2.38 1.37 -9.39
C ALA A 191 -3.56 0.53 -9.89
N ASN A 192 -3.32 -0.36 -10.86
CA ASN A 192 -4.38 -1.21 -11.43
C ASN A 192 -4.91 -2.24 -10.43
N SER A 193 -4.08 -2.70 -9.51
CA SER A 193 -4.46 -3.61 -8.42
C SER A 193 -3.69 -3.27 -7.14
N PRO A 194 -4.13 -3.73 -5.95
CA PRO A 194 -3.46 -3.43 -4.69
C PRO A 194 -1.97 -3.76 -4.67
N GLY A 195 -1.59 -4.86 -5.27
CA GLY A 195 -0.22 -5.34 -5.29
C GLY A 195 0.72 -4.60 -6.25
N THR A 196 0.26 -3.66 -7.09
CA THR A 196 1.10 -3.00 -8.09
C THR A 196 1.60 -1.61 -7.69
N CYS A 197 1.18 -1.07 -6.54
CA CYS A 197 1.77 0.15 -5.97
C CYS A 197 3.22 -0.08 -5.49
N TYR A 198 4.07 0.95 -5.50
CA TYR A 198 5.50 0.81 -5.27
C TYR A 198 5.87 0.23 -3.91
N ALA A 199 5.13 0.55 -2.84
CA ALA A 199 5.37 0.00 -1.52
C ALA A 199 5.18 -1.53 -1.49
N ASN A 200 4.11 -2.03 -2.16
CA ASN A 200 3.87 -3.48 -2.27
C ASN A 200 4.90 -4.16 -3.19
N LEU A 201 5.32 -3.50 -4.29
CA LEU A 201 6.39 -4.00 -5.16
C LEU A 201 7.70 -4.18 -4.39
N LEU A 202 8.06 -3.22 -3.53
CA LEU A 202 9.25 -3.26 -2.67
C LEU A 202 9.13 -4.35 -1.60
N SER A 203 7.98 -4.46 -0.92
CA SER A 203 7.70 -5.52 0.04
C SER A 203 7.95 -6.91 -0.58
N ARG A 204 7.41 -7.17 -1.78
CA ARG A 204 7.63 -8.44 -2.48
C ARG A 204 9.07 -8.66 -2.93
N ARG A 205 9.73 -7.59 -3.41
CA ARG A 205 11.14 -7.67 -3.87
C ARG A 205 12.08 -8.08 -2.76
N PHE A 206 11.84 -7.58 -1.55
CA PHE A 206 12.72 -7.80 -0.40
C PHE A 206 12.16 -8.79 0.62
N ASP A 207 11.02 -9.40 0.34
CA ASP A 207 10.30 -10.28 1.29
C ASP A 207 10.23 -9.65 2.69
N SER A 208 9.78 -8.39 2.73
CA SER A 208 9.73 -7.55 3.92
C SER A 208 8.29 -7.15 4.25
N ASP A 209 7.95 -7.18 5.53
CA ASP A 209 6.72 -6.53 6.01
C ASP A 209 6.78 -5.02 5.77
N TYR A 210 5.61 -4.38 5.66
CA TYR A 210 5.54 -2.93 5.50
C TYR A 210 4.24 -2.35 6.06
N ILE A 211 4.31 -1.07 6.43
CA ILE A 211 3.18 -0.23 6.84
C ILE A 211 3.05 0.91 5.83
N ASN A 212 1.87 1.04 5.21
CA ASN A 212 1.57 2.12 4.28
C ASN A 212 0.79 3.24 4.97
N LEU A 213 1.42 4.36 5.20
CA LEU A 213 0.83 5.59 5.74
C LEU A 213 0.70 6.69 4.66
N GLY A 214 0.50 6.30 3.41
CA GLY A 214 0.11 7.22 2.34
C GLY A 214 -1.30 7.77 2.60
N LEU A 215 -1.45 9.09 2.54
CA LEU A 215 -2.68 9.82 2.89
C LEU A 215 -3.00 10.83 1.78
N SER A 216 -3.86 10.43 0.86
CA SER A 216 -4.26 11.20 -0.32
C SER A 216 -4.63 12.66 0.02
N GLY A 217 -3.83 13.64 -0.43
CA GLY A 217 -4.05 15.06 -0.15
C GLY A 217 -3.83 15.49 1.32
N ASN A 218 -3.56 14.55 2.24
CA ASN A 218 -3.58 14.81 3.68
C ASN A 218 -2.33 14.35 4.46
N GLY A 219 -1.35 13.76 3.84
CA GLY A 219 -0.03 13.50 4.45
C GLY A 219 0.83 14.76 4.30
N LYS A 220 0.90 15.61 5.32
CA LYS A 220 1.53 16.93 5.24
C LYS A 220 2.67 17.14 6.23
N GLY A 221 3.11 16.08 6.92
CA GLY A 221 4.18 16.17 7.91
C GLY A 221 3.75 16.87 9.21
N GLU A 222 2.47 16.76 9.58
CA GLU A 222 1.93 17.34 10.80
C GLU A 222 2.62 16.75 12.04
N PRO A 223 2.93 17.56 13.08
CA PRO A 223 3.68 17.08 14.24
C PRO A 223 3.09 15.85 14.91
N ALA A 224 1.76 15.79 15.11
CA ALA A 224 1.09 14.64 15.72
C ALA A 224 1.24 13.36 14.87
N MET A 225 1.23 13.50 13.53
CA MET A 225 1.47 12.36 12.64
C MET A 225 2.93 11.90 12.70
N MET A 226 3.88 12.83 12.74
CA MET A 226 5.31 12.50 12.82
C MET A 226 5.67 11.88 14.16
N GLU A 227 5.05 12.31 15.26
CA GLU A 227 5.20 11.71 16.59
C GLU A 227 4.66 10.26 16.61
N TYR A 228 3.49 10.01 16.00
CA TYR A 228 2.94 8.68 15.85
C TYR A 228 3.90 7.77 15.05
N ILE A 229 4.38 8.24 13.89
CA ILE A 229 5.33 7.50 13.06
C ILE A 229 6.62 7.19 13.82
N ALA A 230 7.17 8.17 14.54
CA ALA A 230 8.37 7.99 15.34
C ALA A 230 8.20 6.94 16.47
N GLY A 231 6.98 6.66 16.89
CA GLY A 231 6.66 5.61 17.86
C GLY A 231 6.52 4.20 17.27
N LEU A 232 6.51 4.04 15.95
CA LEU A 232 6.38 2.74 15.31
C LEU A 232 7.71 1.99 15.28
N GLU A 233 7.68 0.68 15.47
CA GLU A 233 8.81 -0.17 15.12
C GLU A 233 8.99 -0.19 13.59
N MET A 234 10.23 0.01 13.12
CA MET A 234 10.50 0.03 11.69
C MET A 234 11.95 -0.35 11.35
N SER A 235 12.14 -1.02 10.22
CA SER A 235 13.47 -1.35 9.67
C SER A 235 14.04 -0.22 8.83
N LEU A 236 13.19 0.57 8.19
CA LEU A 236 13.54 1.78 7.45
C LEU A 236 12.30 2.69 7.32
N PHE A 237 12.54 3.96 7.02
CA PHE A 237 11.50 4.96 6.82
C PHE A 237 11.61 5.62 5.44
N VAL A 238 10.52 5.56 4.66
CA VAL A 238 10.37 6.29 3.38
C VAL A 238 9.52 7.53 3.62
N TYR A 239 10.09 8.70 3.35
CA TYR A 239 9.54 10.02 3.64
C TYR A 239 9.24 10.76 2.33
N ASP A 240 8.00 10.63 1.83
CA ASP A 240 7.57 10.94 0.47
C ASP A 240 6.25 11.75 0.47
N TYR A 241 6.18 12.85 1.24
CA TYR A 241 4.94 13.65 1.35
C TYR A 241 4.97 15.00 0.61
N ASP A 242 6.03 15.32 -0.09
CA ASP A 242 6.22 16.57 -0.85
C ASP A 242 4.93 17.00 -1.60
N TYR A 243 4.27 16.05 -2.23
CA TYR A 243 3.09 16.30 -3.04
C TYR A 243 1.94 16.99 -2.30
N ASN A 244 1.76 16.68 -1.03
CA ASN A 244 0.63 17.15 -0.24
C ASN A 244 0.95 18.41 0.55
N ALA A 245 2.21 18.79 0.70
CA ALA A 245 2.58 20.04 1.36
C ALA A 245 1.93 21.22 0.60
N PRO A 246 1.20 22.15 1.28
CA PRO A 246 0.48 23.22 0.60
C PRO A 246 1.39 24.17 -0.19
N SER A 247 2.65 24.33 0.22
CA SER A 247 3.64 25.17 -0.44
C SER A 247 5.06 24.71 -0.11
N ALA A 248 6.06 25.18 -0.86
CA ALA A 248 7.47 24.96 -0.54
C ALA A 248 7.86 25.56 0.83
N GLU A 249 7.25 26.67 1.24
CA GLU A 249 7.45 27.27 2.56
C GLU A 249 6.91 26.35 3.68
N TYR A 250 5.71 25.81 3.51
CA TYR A 250 5.15 24.82 4.45
C TYR A 250 6.07 23.60 4.56
N LEU A 251 6.52 23.07 3.42
CA LEU A 251 7.44 21.93 3.38
C LEU A 251 8.76 22.25 4.13
N ARG A 252 9.31 23.46 3.97
CA ARG A 252 10.51 23.94 4.70
C ARG A 252 10.31 23.92 6.21
N ASN A 253 9.12 24.33 6.66
CA ASN A 253 8.79 24.40 8.10
C ASN A 253 8.55 23.01 8.72
N THR A 254 8.18 22.01 7.92
CA THR A 254 7.78 20.67 8.43
C THR A 254 8.77 19.55 8.14
N HIS A 255 9.48 19.60 7.00
CA HIS A 255 10.26 18.46 6.52
C HIS A 255 11.44 18.11 7.43
N TYR A 256 12.29 19.10 7.77
CA TYR A 256 13.41 18.85 8.67
C TYR A 256 12.95 18.48 10.09
N ALA A 257 11.90 19.14 10.59
CA ALA A 257 11.35 18.84 11.91
C ALA A 257 10.80 17.40 11.98
N GLY A 258 10.08 16.95 10.93
CA GLY A 258 9.59 15.58 10.84
C GLY A 258 10.72 14.55 10.76
N TYR A 259 11.75 14.81 9.94
CA TYR A 259 12.96 13.99 9.92
C TYR A 259 13.57 13.86 11.32
N LYS A 260 13.76 14.95 12.04
CA LYS A 260 14.34 14.95 13.39
C LYS A 260 13.51 14.14 14.38
N ALA A 261 12.18 14.28 14.35
CA ALA A 261 11.30 13.53 15.24
C ALA A 261 11.48 12.01 15.08
N VAL A 262 11.61 11.52 13.84
CA VAL A 262 11.86 10.10 13.58
C VAL A 262 13.30 9.71 13.96
N ARG A 263 14.30 10.50 13.56
CA ARG A 263 15.72 10.20 13.83
C ARG A 263 16.06 10.15 15.31
N GLU A 264 15.45 10.98 16.13
CA GLU A 264 15.64 10.99 17.60
C GLU A 264 15.16 9.71 18.27
N LYS A 265 14.12 9.07 17.75
CA LYS A 265 13.61 7.78 18.26
C LYS A 265 14.31 6.59 17.62
N HIS A 266 14.80 6.75 16.39
CA HIS A 266 15.44 5.71 15.60
C HIS A 266 16.80 6.19 15.09
N PRO A 267 17.84 6.19 15.95
CA PRO A 267 19.13 6.80 15.61
C PRO A 267 19.85 6.13 14.43
N ASP A 268 19.58 4.86 14.15
CA ASP A 268 20.37 4.05 13.22
C ASP A 268 19.60 3.56 11.99
N ILE A 269 18.26 3.73 11.91
CA ILE A 269 17.52 3.22 10.75
C ILE A 269 17.81 4.04 9.48
N PRO A 270 17.77 3.43 8.30
CA PRO A 270 17.77 4.18 7.04
C PRO A 270 16.54 5.07 6.91
N ILE A 271 16.72 6.35 6.58
CA ILE A 271 15.65 7.28 6.21
C ILE A 271 15.85 7.69 4.75
N ILE A 272 14.87 7.36 3.90
CA ILE A 272 14.89 7.68 2.48
C ILE A 272 13.92 8.83 2.23
N MET A 273 14.46 10.01 1.99
CA MET A 273 13.71 11.21 1.61
C MET A 273 13.46 11.20 0.10
N ALA A 274 12.28 11.61 -0.35
CA ALA A 274 11.99 11.67 -1.78
C ALA A 274 11.37 13.01 -2.16
N SER A 275 11.79 13.57 -3.30
CA SER A 275 11.06 14.64 -3.95
C SER A 275 10.08 14.08 -4.98
N ARG A 276 9.08 14.88 -5.33
CA ARG A 276 7.95 14.43 -6.16
C ARG A 276 8.36 13.80 -7.49
N PRO A 277 7.69 12.71 -7.89
CA PRO A 277 8.03 11.99 -9.11
C PRO A 277 7.64 12.73 -10.41
N ASN A 278 6.79 13.75 -10.34
CA ASN A 278 6.30 14.50 -11.51
C ASN A 278 7.06 15.81 -11.74
N TYR A 279 8.34 15.81 -11.53
CA TYR A 279 9.17 17.01 -11.72
C TYR A 279 9.01 17.67 -13.10
N GLY A 280 8.81 16.86 -14.15
CA GLY A 280 8.61 17.32 -15.53
C GLY A 280 7.26 18.01 -15.80
N ASN A 281 6.25 17.87 -14.92
CA ASN A 281 5.01 18.61 -15.03
C ASN A 281 5.29 20.09 -14.63
N PRO A 282 4.87 21.10 -15.43
CA PRO A 282 5.10 22.50 -15.13
C PRO A 282 4.31 23.01 -13.91
N MET A 283 4.53 22.40 -12.77
CA MET A 283 4.14 22.91 -11.46
C MET A 283 5.19 23.93 -11.06
N ASN A 284 4.77 25.15 -10.89
CA ASN A 284 5.62 26.34 -10.70
C ASN A 284 6.58 26.28 -9.49
N ASP A 285 6.46 25.32 -8.56
CA ASP A 285 7.25 25.24 -7.34
C ASP A 285 8.06 23.92 -7.16
N SER A 286 8.12 23.06 -8.19
CA SER A 286 8.83 21.76 -8.09
C SER A 286 10.30 21.91 -7.72
N GLU A 287 11.02 22.87 -8.31
CA GLU A 287 12.42 23.13 -7.99
C GLU A 287 12.59 23.63 -6.54
N ALA A 288 11.72 24.53 -6.10
CA ALA A 288 11.75 25.05 -4.73
C ALA A 288 11.48 23.94 -3.69
N ARG A 289 10.56 23.05 -3.96
CA ARG A 289 10.25 21.90 -3.09
C ARG A 289 11.40 20.90 -3.04
N ARG A 290 11.93 20.53 -4.21
CA ARG A 290 13.11 19.67 -4.32
C ARG A 290 14.29 20.25 -3.54
N ALA A 291 14.53 21.57 -3.64
CA ALA A 291 15.58 22.24 -2.90
C ALA A 291 15.40 22.14 -1.38
N VAL A 292 14.17 22.22 -0.86
CA VAL A 292 13.87 22.03 0.57
C VAL A 292 14.24 20.62 1.05
N ILE A 293 13.89 19.60 0.28
CA ILE A 293 14.19 18.20 0.66
C ILE A 293 15.69 17.95 0.58
N ALA A 294 16.35 18.43 -0.49
CA ALA A 294 17.79 18.34 -0.64
C ALA A 294 18.55 19.09 0.48
N GLU A 295 18.01 20.24 0.96
CA GLU A 295 18.53 20.97 2.11
C GLU A 295 18.43 20.14 3.40
N THR A 296 17.27 19.48 3.66
CA THR A 296 17.11 18.57 4.80
C THR A 296 18.13 17.43 4.74
N TYR A 297 18.26 16.78 3.59
CA TYR A 297 19.24 15.72 3.36
C TYR A 297 20.67 16.17 3.61
N THR A 298 21.08 17.29 3.01
CA THR A 298 22.43 17.85 3.15
C THR A 298 22.74 18.24 4.60
N ARG A 299 21.75 18.83 5.29
CA ARG A 299 21.87 19.19 6.69
C ARG A 299 22.02 17.97 7.59
N ALA A 300 21.24 16.92 7.35
CA ALA A 300 21.37 15.66 8.08
C ALA A 300 22.77 15.07 7.94
N LEU A 301 23.33 15.03 6.73
CA LEU A 301 24.71 14.60 6.47
C LEU A 301 25.73 15.47 7.22
N ALA A 302 25.56 16.80 7.22
CA ALA A 302 26.45 17.74 7.91
C ALA A 302 26.38 17.56 9.44
N GLU A 303 25.26 17.13 9.99
CA GLU A 303 25.08 16.78 11.39
C GLU A 303 25.61 15.37 11.74
N GLY A 304 26.17 14.65 10.75
CA GLY A 304 26.83 13.34 10.93
C GLY A 304 25.92 12.12 10.71
N ASP A 305 24.69 12.29 10.24
CA ASP A 305 23.82 11.18 9.90
C ASP A 305 24.35 10.44 8.66
N LYS A 306 24.70 9.17 8.81
CA LYS A 306 25.22 8.31 7.73
C LYS A 306 24.15 7.41 7.10
N ASN A 307 22.94 7.39 7.68
CA ASN A 307 21.85 6.52 7.28
C ASN A 307 20.69 7.30 6.68
N VAL A 308 20.96 8.44 6.06
CA VAL A 308 19.99 9.24 5.30
C VAL A 308 20.30 9.15 3.81
N TYR A 309 19.26 9.06 3.00
CA TYR A 309 19.30 8.85 1.55
C TYR A 309 18.31 9.77 0.87
N PHE A 310 18.56 10.11 -0.39
CA PHE A 310 17.68 10.95 -1.18
C PHE A 310 17.36 10.30 -2.53
N VAL A 311 16.07 10.16 -2.83
CA VAL A 311 15.54 9.82 -4.16
C VAL A 311 15.12 11.12 -4.82
N ASP A 312 15.84 11.51 -5.85
CA ASP A 312 15.63 12.77 -6.54
C ASP A 312 14.61 12.59 -7.67
N GLY A 313 13.42 13.18 -7.49
CA GLY A 313 12.35 13.12 -8.49
C GLY A 313 12.74 13.66 -9.88
N LYS A 314 13.74 14.56 -9.94
CA LYS A 314 14.25 15.14 -11.20
C LYS A 314 15.09 14.15 -12.00
N THR A 315 15.88 13.33 -11.34
CA THR A 315 16.86 12.45 -11.98
C THR A 315 16.51 10.98 -11.84
N ASP A 316 16.16 10.53 -10.63
CA ASP A 316 15.93 9.11 -10.36
C ASP A 316 14.54 8.65 -10.82
N LEU A 317 13.59 9.58 -10.94
CA LEU A 317 12.21 9.32 -11.34
C LEU A 317 11.84 9.98 -12.68
N ALA A 318 12.80 10.49 -13.43
CA ALA A 318 12.58 11.22 -14.70
C ALA A 318 11.77 10.41 -15.70
N GLY A 319 12.03 9.10 -15.84
CA GLY A 319 11.35 8.21 -16.78
C GLY A 319 9.84 8.06 -16.56
N ILE A 320 9.29 8.52 -15.43
CA ILE A 320 7.84 8.47 -15.19
C ILE A 320 7.07 9.33 -16.21
N TYR A 321 7.67 10.41 -16.73
CA TYR A 321 7.02 11.31 -17.67
C TYR A 321 7.23 10.94 -19.13
N GLU A 322 8.24 10.15 -19.43
CA GLU A 322 8.70 9.94 -20.79
C GLU A 322 7.80 8.98 -21.60
N ASP A 323 7.08 8.06 -20.93
CA ASP A 323 6.32 7.02 -21.65
C ASP A 323 5.06 6.56 -20.90
N GLY A 324 4.16 7.50 -20.61
CA GLY A 324 2.87 7.17 -20.00
C GLY A 324 2.97 6.62 -18.57
N GLY A 325 3.99 6.99 -17.81
CA GLY A 325 4.18 6.57 -16.43
C GLY A 325 3.22 7.22 -15.44
N THR A 326 2.35 8.15 -15.87
CA THR A 326 1.27 8.74 -15.07
C THR A 326 -0.07 8.68 -15.81
N VAL A 327 -1.18 8.64 -15.05
CA VAL A 327 -2.54 8.65 -15.61
C VAL A 327 -3.01 10.08 -15.94
N ASP A 328 -2.67 11.04 -15.09
CA ASP A 328 -3.20 12.42 -15.10
C ASP A 328 -2.11 13.49 -14.97
N GLY A 329 -0.87 13.15 -15.25
CA GLY A 329 0.29 14.02 -15.05
C GLY A 329 0.77 14.10 -13.60
N CYS A 330 0.18 13.30 -12.69
CA CYS A 330 0.48 13.26 -11.27
C CYS A 330 0.65 11.83 -10.76
N HIS A 331 -0.43 11.04 -10.84
CA HIS A 331 -0.50 9.72 -10.24
C HIS A 331 0.10 8.66 -11.16
N PRO A 332 1.06 7.86 -10.66
CA PRO A 332 1.72 6.83 -11.48
C PRO A 332 0.76 5.75 -11.97
N THR A 333 1.00 5.28 -13.19
CA THR A 333 0.52 3.98 -13.67
C THR A 333 1.34 2.86 -13.01
N ASP A 334 0.99 1.58 -13.25
CA ASP A 334 1.82 0.45 -12.81
C ASP A 334 3.27 0.55 -13.33
N TYR A 335 3.45 1.09 -14.54
CA TYR A 335 4.78 1.37 -15.10
C TYR A 335 5.53 2.44 -14.29
N GLY A 336 4.87 3.54 -13.95
CA GLY A 336 5.44 4.58 -13.09
C GLY A 336 5.78 4.06 -11.69
N PHE A 337 4.91 3.23 -11.09
CA PHE A 337 5.19 2.57 -9.81
C PHE A 337 6.37 1.60 -9.90
N ARG A 338 6.60 0.95 -11.04
CA ARG A 338 7.80 0.12 -11.25
C ARG A 338 9.07 0.96 -11.24
N ILE A 339 9.06 2.12 -11.93
CA ILE A 339 10.20 3.06 -11.92
C ILE A 339 10.50 3.53 -10.49
N MET A 340 9.45 3.90 -9.72
CA MET A 340 9.61 4.25 -8.31
C MET A 340 10.21 3.08 -7.51
N ALA A 341 9.66 1.88 -7.64
CA ALA A 341 10.16 0.71 -6.93
C ALA A 341 11.62 0.38 -7.29
N ASP A 342 12.05 0.63 -8.52
CA ASP A 342 13.44 0.43 -8.92
C ASP A 342 14.37 1.51 -8.34
N ALA A 343 13.95 2.77 -8.28
CA ALA A 343 14.73 3.85 -7.69
C ALA A 343 14.92 3.64 -6.18
N PHE A 344 13.83 3.46 -5.43
CA PHE A 344 13.88 3.18 -3.99
C PHE A 344 14.60 1.85 -3.70
N GLY A 345 14.35 0.84 -4.52
CA GLY A 345 14.93 -0.50 -4.38
C GLY A 345 16.45 -0.53 -4.44
N LYS A 346 17.08 0.34 -5.24
CA LYS A 346 18.56 0.49 -5.29
C LYS A 346 19.17 0.91 -3.93
N ILE A 347 18.42 1.69 -3.15
CA ILE A 347 18.84 2.11 -1.81
C ILE A 347 18.53 0.99 -0.82
N ILE A 348 17.30 0.48 -0.82
CA ILE A 348 16.84 -0.54 0.12
C ILE A 348 17.73 -1.80 0.06
N GLU A 349 18.16 -2.23 -1.13
CA GLU A 349 19.07 -3.36 -1.33
C GLU A 349 20.41 -3.21 -0.57
N LYS A 350 20.86 -1.97 -0.37
CA LYS A 350 22.13 -1.68 0.34
C LYS A 350 21.95 -1.59 1.84
N VAL A 351 20.75 -1.28 2.32
CA VAL A 351 20.53 -0.89 3.72
C VAL A 351 19.64 -1.85 4.51
N LEU A 352 18.78 -2.62 3.84
CA LEU A 352 17.98 -3.65 4.47
C LEU A 352 18.84 -4.88 4.70
N LYS A 353 19.06 -5.21 5.96
CA LYS A 353 19.91 -6.33 6.41
C LYS A 353 19.09 -7.48 6.95
#